data_74d0ef37400b49837398f2247da82718
#
_entry.id   74d0ef37400b49837398f2247da82718
#
_cell.length_a   1.000
_cell.length_b   1.000
_cell.length_c   1.000
_cell.angle_alpha   90.00
_cell.angle_beta   90.00
_cell.angle_gamma   90.00
#
_symmetry.space_group_name_H-M   'P 1'
#
loop_
_entity.id
_entity.type
_entity.pdbx_description
1 polymer ?
#
loop_
_entity_poly.entity_id
_entity_poly.type
_entity_poly.pdbx_seq_one_letter_code
_entity_poly.pdbx_strand_id
1 'polypeptide(L)' 'MKLFYTGPFVNAEMLVTMLERHGIAATQAFVDPAGPDDGDLNRPARVFVPAADYDRAYQLFYAEREDEL' A
#
# COMPACT_ATOMS: atom_id res chain seq x y z
N MET A 1 -3.27 0.74 -13.17
CA MET A 1 -3.10 0.22 -11.81
C MET A 1 -4.36 0.45 -10.99
N LYS A 2 -4.58 -0.37 -10.00
CA LYS A 2 -5.80 -0.35 -9.22
C LYS A 2 -5.50 0.05 -7.78
N LEU A 3 -6.32 0.92 -7.20
CA LEU A 3 -6.16 1.32 -5.81
C LEU A 3 -6.36 0.12 -4.89
N PHE A 4 -5.40 -0.11 -4.01
CA PHE A 4 -5.41 -1.25 -3.10
C PHE A 4 -5.58 -0.83 -1.64
N TYR A 5 -4.95 0.27 -1.24
CA TYR A 5 -4.89 0.65 0.17
C TYR A 5 -4.78 2.17 0.29
N THR A 6 -5.41 2.73 1.30
CA THR A 6 -5.26 4.15 1.65
C THR A 6 -5.07 4.22 3.16
N GLY A 7 -4.05 4.93 3.59
CA GLY A 7 -3.76 5.07 5.01
C GLY A 7 -2.48 5.86 5.24
N PRO A 8 -1.95 5.84 6.47
CA PRO A 8 -0.73 6.58 6.80
C PRO A 8 0.45 6.17 5.92
N PHE A 9 1.30 7.13 5.59
CA PHE A 9 2.45 6.90 4.72
C PHE A 9 3.33 5.75 5.22
N VAL A 10 3.59 5.69 6.52
CA VAL A 10 4.47 4.66 7.06
C VAL A 10 3.90 3.25 6.80
N ASN A 11 2.58 3.10 6.93
CA ASN A 11 1.95 1.82 6.65
C ASN A 11 1.97 1.50 5.16
N ALA A 12 1.75 2.51 4.31
CA ALA A 12 1.79 2.34 2.86
C ALA A 12 3.17 1.88 2.41
N GLU A 13 4.22 2.47 2.97
CA GLU A 13 5.59 2.10 2.62
C GLU A 13 5.89 0.65 3.00
N MET A 14 5.47 0.23 4.19
CA MET A 14 5.66 -1.15 4.63
C MET A 14 4.91 -2.12 3.72
N LEU A 15 3.71 -1.76 3.33
CA LEU A 15 2.90 -2.59 2.44
C LEU A 15 3.56 -2.73 1.06
N VAL A 16 4.04 -1.63 0.50
CA VAL A 16 4.73 -1.67 -0.79
C VAL A 16 5.96 -2.58 -0.71
N THR A 17 6.74 -2.46 0.36
CA THR A 17 7.92 -3.30 0.55
C THR A 17 7.54 -4.78 0.59
N MET A 18 6.49 -5.11 1.33
CA MET A 18 6.03 -6.49 1.44
C MET A 18 5.57 -7.03 0.09
N LEU A 19 4.79 -6.24 -0.64
CA LEU A 19 4.28 -6.67 -1.94
C LEU A 19 5.42 -6.88 -2.95
N GLU A 20 6.41 -6.01 -2.93
CA GLU A 20 7.57 -6.16 -3.82
C GLU A 20 8.34 -7.45 -3.53
N ARG A 21 8.43 -7.85 -2.27
CA ARG A 21 9.08 -9.11 -1.90
C ARG A 21 8.38 -10.32 -2.50
N HIS A 22 7.08 -10.18 -2.78
CA HIS A 22 6.29 -11.25 -3.38
C HIS A 22 6.14 -11.08 -4.88
N GLY A 23 6.93 -10.19 -5.48
CA GLY A 23 6.94 -10.01 -6.93
C GLY A 23 5.81 -9.17 -7.48
N ILE A 24 5.15 -8.39 -6.62
CA ILE A 24 4.07 -7.51 -7.04
C ILE A 24 4.61 -6.08 -7.16
N ALA A 25 4.47 -5.50 -8.35
CA ALA A 25 4.98 -4.15 -8.62
C ALA A 25 4.02 -3.10 -8.08
N ALA A 26 4.09 -2.85 -6.78
CA ALA A 26 3.25 -1.86 -6.12
C ALA A 26 3.89 -0.48 -6.15
N THR A 27 3.05 0.55 -6.21
CA THR A 27 3.50 1.93 -6.14
C THR A 27 2.69 2.68 -5.09
N GLN A 28 3.25 3.77 -4.58
CA GLN A 28 2.56 4.59 -3.61
C GLN A 28 2.57 6.05 -4.04
N ALA A 29 1.55 6.80 -3.62
CA ALA A 29 1.43 8.22 -3.90
C ALA A 29 0.73 8.90 -2.73
N PHE A 30 1.09 10.15 -2.47
CA PHE A 30 0.41 10.92 -1.44
C PHE A 30 -0.99 11.30 -1.92
N VAL A 31 -1.93 11.30 -0.98
CA VAL A 31 -3.29 11.74 -1.27
C VAL A 31 -3.31 13.23 -1.62
N ASP A 32 -2.48 14.01 -0.93
CA ASP A 32 -2.35 15.44 -1.17
C ASP A 32 -0.90 15.80 -1.51
N PRO A 33 -0.51 15.67 -2.79
CA PRO A 33 0.87 15.94 -3.17
C PRO A 33 1.24 17.42 -3.08
N ALA A 34 0.26 18.31 -3.01
CA ALA A 34 0.51 19.75 -2.93
C ALA A 34 0.69 20.25 -1.50
N GLY A 35 0.49 19.39 -0.51
CA GLY A 35 0.65 19.77 0.87
C GLY A 35 2.11 20.02 1.25
N PRO A 36 2.35 20.71 2.34
CA PRO A 36 3.72 20.98 2.79
C PRO A 36 4.45 19.67 3.11
N ASP A 37 5.70 19.62 2.72
CA ASP A 37 6.54 18.46 3.02
C ASP A 37 7.17 18.67 4.39
N ASP A 38 6.47 18.28 5.43
CA ASP A 38 6.91 18.46 6.81
C ASP A 38 7.47 17.19 7.42
N GLY A 39 7.59 16.13 6.63
CA GLY A 39 8.12 14.87 7.13
C GLY A 39 7.14 14.07 7.98
N ASP A 40 5.88 14.40 7.93
CA ASP A 40 4.86 13.73 8.72
C ASP A 40 4.62 12.31 8.20
N LEU A 41 4.98 11.31 9.00
CA LEU A 41 4.82 9.90 8.64
C LEU A 41 3.37 9.44 8.70
N ASN A 42 2.50 10.25 9.27
CA ASN A 42 1.06 9.95 9.30
C ASN A 42 0.33 10.55 8.12
N ARG A 43 1.04 11.21 7.23
CA ARG A 43 0.46 11.80 6.04
C ARG A 43 -0.20 10.73 5.19
N PRO A 44 -1.45 10.96 4.73
CA PRO A 44 -2.17 9.93 3.95
C PRO A 44 -1.47 9.59 2.65
N ALA A 45 -1.44 8.30 2.33
CA ALA A 45 -0.88 7.82 1.08
C ALA A 45 -1.75 6.72 0.52
N ARG A 46 -1.69 6.52 -0.80
CA ARG A 46 -2.41 5.46 -1.50
C ARG A 46 -1.42 4.48 -2.08
N VAL A 47 -1.78 3.21 -2.03
CA VAL A 47 -0.99 2.15 -2.63
C VAL A 47 -1.76 1.59 -3.82
N PHE A 48 -1.09 1.49 -4.96
CA PHE A 48 -1.66 0.95 -6.19
C PHE A 48 -0.94 -0.31 -6.59
N VAL A 49 -1.67 -1.28 -7.10
CA VAL A 49 -1.10 -2.53 -7.61
C VAL A 49 -1.63 -2.77 -9.02
N PRO A 50 -0.91 -3.54 -9.85
CA PRO A 50 -1.45 -3.93 -11.16
C PRO A 50 -2.75 -4.67 -10.97
N ALA A 51 -3.74 -4.38 -11.84
CA ALA A 51 -5.05 -5.03 -11.72
C ALA A 51 -4.93 -6.55 -11.74
N ALA A 52 -3.99 -7.08 -12.52
CA ALA A 52 -3.78 -8.53 -12.60
C ALA A 52 -3.27 -9.13 -11.31
N ASP A 53 -2.66 -8.33 -10.45
CA ASP A 53 -2.09 -8.80 -9.18
C ASP A 53 -2.95 -8.43 -7.98
N TYR A 54 -4.08 -7.80 -8.21
CA TYR A 54 -4.92 -7.30 -7.11
C TYR A 54 -5.35 -8.42 -6.16
N ASP A 55 -5.87 -9.52 -6.72
CA ASP A 55 -6.34 -10.63 -5.90
C ASP A 55 -5.19 -11.25 -5.11
N ARG A 56 -4.03 -11.34 -5.72
CA ARG A 56 -2.86 -11.89 -5.06
C ARG A 56 -2.40 -10.98 -3.92
N ALA A 57 -2.39 -9.67 -4.16
CA ALA A 57 -2.06 -8.71 -3.11
C ALA A 57 -3.06 -8.78 -1.96
N TYR A 58 -4.33 -8.91 -2.29
CA TYR A 58 -5.38 -9.04 -1.29
C TYR A 58 -5.15 -10.26 -0.41
N GLN A 59 -4.81 -11.39 -1.00
CA GLN A 59 -4.54 -12.61 -0.24
C GLN A 59 -3.35 -12.44 0.68
N LEU A 60 -2.32 -11.76 0.22
CA LEU A 60 -1.12 -11.56 1.03
C LEU A 60 -1.36 -10.61 2.21
N PHE A 61 -2.19 -9.60 2.02
CA PHE A 61 -2.39 -8.59 3.04
C PHE A 61 -3.55 -8.89 3.97
N TYR A 62 -4.71 -9.16 3.40
CA TYR A 62 -5.93 -9.32 4.20
C TYR A 62 -6.14 -10.74 4.68
N ALA A 63 -5.85 -11.73 3.85
CA ALA A 63 -6.11 -13.11 4.24
C ALA A 63 -5.18 -13.60 5.34
N GLU A 64 -3.91 -13.19 5.30
CA GLU A 64 -2.97 -13.57 6.36
C GLU A 64 -3.39 -13.03 7.72
N ARG A 65 -3.97 -11.84 7.72
CA ARG A 65 -4.41 -11.23 8.98
C ARG A 65 -5.61 -11.96 9.57
N GLU A 66 -6.45 -12.52 8.72
CA GLU A 66 -7.60 -13.29 9.18
C GLU A 66 -7.16 -14.59 9.85
N ASP A 67 -6.09 -15.18 9.37
CA ASP A 67 -5.58 -16.42 9.93
C ASP A 67 -5.02 -16.25 11.35
N GLU A 68 -4.69 -15.03 11.72
CA GLU A 68 -4.17 -14.73 13.04
C GLU A 68 -5.28 -14.52 14.07
N LEU A 69 -6.49 -14.44 13.61
CA LEU A 69 -7.65 -14.24 14.46
C LEU A 69 -8.21 -15.60 14.91
#